data_c194db5a8777dae864b293df285c9ebd
#
_entry.id   c194db5a8777dae864b293df285c9ebd
#
_cell.length_a   1.000
_cell.length_b   1.000
_cell.length_c   1.000
_cell.angle_alpha   90.00
_cell.angle_beta   90.00
_cell.angle_gamma   90.00
#
_symmetry.space_group_name_H-M   'P 1'
#
loop_
_entity.id
_entity.type
_entity.pdbx_description
1 polymer ?
#
loop_
_entity_poly.entity_id
_entity_poly.type
_entity_poly.pdbx_seq_one_letter_code
_entity_poly.pdbx_strand_id
1 'polypeptide(L)'
;MEQKIRRDRNMGDNLKRLRKAQHISQEKLCAELQRRGCDIGRTTYAKYEAGELNIRASVLIELRKIYRCSYDEFFCGLDVREKEDDWIYALSILVR
;
A
#
# COMPACT_ATOMS: atom_id res chain seq x y z
N MET A 1 12.83 0.50 -13.58
CA MET A 1 13.41 0.56 -12.22
C MET A 1 12.88 1.72 -11.45
N GLU A 2 13.05 2.90 -11.98
CA GLU A 2 12.57 4.09 -11.30
C GLU A 2 11.06 4.11 -11.18
N GLN A 3 10.37 3.54 -12.16
CA GLN A 3 8.93 3.45 -12.09
C GLN A 3 8.48 2.62 -10.88
N LYS A 4 9.22 1.54 -10.59
CA LYS A 4 8.90 0.72 -9.43
C LYS A 4 9.02 1.52 -8.14
N ILE A 5 10.09 2.31 -8.02
CA ILE A 5 10.31 3.11 -6.83
C ILE A 5 9.19 4.12 -6.67
N ARG A 6 8.80 4.76 -7.76
CA ARG A 6 7.71 5.74 -7.71
C ARG A 6 6.39 5.10 -7.34
N ARG A 7 6.12 3.91 -7.86
CA ARG A 7 4.88 3.22 -7.53
C ARG A 7 4.84 2.85 -6.06
N ASP A 8 5.95 2.35 -5.53
CA ASP A 8 6.02 2.02 -4.11
C ASP A 8 5.86 3.26 -3.26
N ARG A 9 6.46 4.37 -3.70
CA ARG A 9 6.32 5.62 -2.99
C ARG A 9 4.87 6.09 -3.00
N ASN A 10 4.19 5.95 -4.13
CA ASN A 10 2.79 6.35 -4.22
C ASN A 10 1.92 5.53 -3.29
N MET A 11 2.19 4.23 -3.16
CA MET A 11 1.48 3.40 -2.19
C MET A 11 1.72 3.93 -0.79
N GLY A 12 2.97 4.27 -0.47
CA GLY A 12 3.30 4.82 0.84
C GLY A 12 2.58 6.12 1.09
N ASP A 13 2.48 6.97 0.07
CA ASP A 13 1.75 8.23 0.18
C ASP A 13 0.28 7.98 0.49
N ASN A 14 -0.31 6.98 -0.14
CA ASN A 14 -1.70 6.62 0.13
C ASN A 14 -1.89 6.13 1.55
N LEU A 15 -0.96 5.30 2.04
CA LEU A 15 -1.00 4.84 3.42
C LEU A 15 -0.95 6.02 4.38
N LYS A 16 -0.06 6.96 4.11
CA LYS A 16 0.08 8.14 4.97
C LYS A 16 -1.17 9.00 4.92
N ARG A 17 -1.73 9.20 3.74
CA ARG A 17 -2.94 10.00 3.57
C ARG A 17 -4.10 9.40 4.34
N LEU A 18 -4.29 8.10 4.21
CA LEU A 18 -5.38 7.41 4.90
C LEU A 18 -5.21 7.48 6.41
N ARG A 19 -3.97 7.30 6.87
CA ARG A 19 -3.68 7.38 8.30
C ARG A 19 -3.97 8.77 8.84
N LYS A 20 -3.52 9.80 8.13
CA LYS A 20 -3.72 11.17 8.58
C LYS A 20 -5.19 11.56 8.56
N ALA A 21 -5.96 11.02 7.62
CA ALA A 21 -7.40 11.26 7.57
C ALA A 21 -8.09 10.73 8.82
N GLN A 22 -7.54 9.72 9.45
CA GLN A 22 -8.07 9.18 10.70
C GLN A 22 -7.50 9.87 11.93
N HIS A 23 -6.61 10.85 11.73
CA HIS A 23 -5.99 11.60 12.84
C HIS A 23 -5.24 10.68 13.82
N ILE A 24 -4.55 9.69 13.27
CA ILE A 24 -3.85 8.71 14.08
C ILE A 24 -2.35 8.74 13.76
N SER A 25 -1.52 8.66 14.79
CA SER A 25 -0.07 8.64 14.60
C SER A 25 0.40 7.27 14.14
N GLN A 26 1.63 7.21 13.59
CA GLN A 26 2.21 5.93 13.23
C GLN A 26 2.31 5.02 14.45
N GLU A 27 2.65 5.60 15.59
CA GLU A 27 2.82 4.84 16.82
C GLU A 27 1.51 4.19 17.25
N LYS A 28 0.44 4.97 17.25
CA LYS A 28 -0.87 4.44 17.64
C LYS A 28 -1.35 3.40 16.64
N LEU A 29 -1.12 3.64 15.37
CA LEU A 29 -1.51 2.69 14.34
C LEU A 29 -0.78 1.36 14.54
N CYS A 30 0.52 1.41 14.82
CA CYS A 30 1.28 0.19 15.03
C CYS A 30 0.82 -0.55 16.27
N ALA A 31 0.44 0.18 17.33
CA ALA A 31 -0.12 -0.46 18.50
C ALA A 31 -1.40 -1.22 18.16
N GLU A 32 -2.26 -0.62 17.34
CA GLU A 32 -3.49 -1.27 16.93
C GLU A 32 -3.21 -2.49 16.05
N LEU A 33 -2.24 -2.38 15.14
CA LEU A 33 -1.86 -3.52 14.30
C LEU A 33 -1.34 -4.67 15.14
N GLN A 34 -0.52 -4.38 16.14
CA GLN A 34 0.00 -5.41 17.02
C GLN A 34 -1.13 -6.07 17.82
N ARG A 35 -2.09 -5.28 18.28
CA ARG A 35 -3.25 -5.81 18.96
C ARG A 35 -4.03 -6.76 18.08
N ARG A 36 -4.03 -6.52 16.78
CA ARG A 36 -4.74 -7.36 15.80
C ARG A 36 -3.90 -8.53 15.30
N GLY A 37 -2.71 -8.69 15.84
CA GLY A 37 -1.86 -9.82 15.48
C GLY A 37 -0.83 -9.54 14.41
N CYS A 38 -0.75 -8.29 13.93
CA CYS A 38 0.27 -7.91 12.98
C CYS A 38 1.48 -7.39 13.75
N ASP A 39 2.49 -8.23 13.88
CA ASP A 39 3.65 -7.93 14.70
C ASP A 39 4.65 -7.12 13.91
N ILE A 40 4.38 -5.84 13.75
CA ILE A 40 5.32 -4.92 13.13
C ILE A 40 5.52 -3.73 14.04
N GLY A 41 6.75 -3.21 14.03
CA GLY A 41 7.09 -2.04 14.80
C GLY A 41 6.96 -0.78 13.97
N ARG A 42 7.11 0.36 14.64
CA ARG A 42 6.99 1.65 13.99
C ARG A 42 8.04 1.85 12.90
N THR A 43 9.25 1.35 13.12
CA THR A 43 10.31 1.49 12.13
C THR A 43 9.94 0.81 10.82
N THR A 44 9.41 -0.41 10.91
CA THR A 44 8.99 -1.14 9.72
C THR A 44 7.82 -0.44 9.04
N TYR A 45 6.83 0.00 9.82
CA TYR A 45 5.68 0.68 9.24
C TYR A 45 6.09 1.98 8.56
N ALA A 46 7.01 2.73 9.18
CA ALA A 46 7.49 3.97 8.59
C ALA A 46 8.11 3.74 7.22
N LYS A 47 8.76 2.59 7.04
CA LYS A 47 9.34 2.25 5.74
C LYS A 47 8.28 1.94 4.70
N TYR A 48 7.13 1.42 5.13
CA TYR A 48 6.00 1.26 4.20
C TYR A 48 5.55 2.63 3.67
N GLU A 49 5.38 3.60 4.56
CA GLU A 49 4.94 4.93 4.13
C GLU A 49 6.00 5.63 3.28
N ALA A 50 7.26 5.34 3.54
CA ALA A 50 8.35 5.93 2.77
C ALA A 50 8.57 5.24 1.42
N GLY A 51 7.89 4.13 1.18
CA GLY A 51 8.07 3.38 -0.07
C GLY A 51 9.34 2.56 -0.10
N GLU A 52 9.94 2.30 1.05
CA GLU A 52 11.20 1.56 1.11
C GLU A 52 11.00 0.05 1.27
N LEU A 53 9.81 -0.36 1.68
CA LEU A 53 9.46 -1.76 1.82
C LEU A 53 8.12 -2.01 1.20
N ASN A 54 7.96 -3.19 0.61
CA ASN A 54 6.66 -3.63 0.12
C ASN A 54 5.83 -4.07 1.32
N ILE A 55 4.58 -3.62 1.36
CA ILE A 55 3.70 -3.93 2.47
C ILE A 55 3.27 -5.39 2.41
N ARG A 56 3.23 -6.06 3.55
CA ARG A 56 2.75 -7.43 3.61
C ARG A 56 1.23 -7.45 3.49
N ALA A 57 0.72 -8.50 2.86
CA ALA A 57 -0.71 -8.62 2.64
C ALA A 57 -1.49 -8.63 3.96
N SER A 58 -0.97 -9.29 4.99
CA SER A 58 -1.65 -9.34 6.28
C SER A 58 -1.83 -7.95 6.88
N VAL A 59 -0.81 -7.10 6.73
CA VAL A 59 -0.90 -5.73 7.23
C VAL A 59 -1.92 -4.93 6.43
N LEU A 60 -1.90 -5.08 5.11
CA LEU A 60 -2.83 -4.36 4.25
C LEU A 60 -4.28 -4.72 4.57
N ILE A 61 -4.54 -6.00 4.81
CA ILE A 61 -5.88 -6.47 5.16
C ILE A 61 -6.36 -5.79 6.46
N GLU A 62 -5.48 -5.74 7.47
CA GLU A 62 -5.87 -5.12 8.74
C GLU A 62 -6.03 -3.61 8.60
N LEU A 63 -5.18 -2.97 7.79
CA LEU A 63 -5.32 -1.53 7.55
C LEU A 63 -6.66 -1.21 6.89
N ARG A 64 -7.09 -2.05 5.95
CA ARG A 64 -8.39 -1.84 5.31
C ARG A 64 -9.51 -1.84 6.34
N LYS A 65 -9.44 -2.75 7.30
CA LYS A 65 -10.44 -2.83 8.35
C LYS A 65 -10.39 -1.62 9.26
N ILE A 66 -9.18 -1.20 9.63
CA ILE A 66 -9.00 -0.07 10.53
C ILE A 66 -9.52 1.21 9.88
N TYR A 67 -9.17 1.43 8.63
CA TYR A 67 -9.54 2.66 7.92
C TYR A 67 -10.95 2.58 7.34
N ARG A 68 -11.56 1.40 7.33
CA ARG A 68 -12.90 1.20 6.76
C ARG A 68 -12.97 1.70 5.32
N CYS A 69 -11.99 1.37 4.55
CA CYS A 69 -11.89 1.79 3.16
C CYS A 69 -11.86 0.57 2.25
N SER A 70 -11.92 0.81 0.94
CA SER A 70 -11.75 -0.26 -0.02
C SER A 70 -10.26 -0.44 -0.31
N TYR A 71 -9.90 -1.59 -0.86
CA TYR A 71 -8.51 -1.81 -1.26
C TYR A 71 -8.09 -0.81 -2.34
N ASP A 72 -9.02 -0.35 -3.15
CA ASP A 72 -8.72 0.60 -4.21
C ASP A 72 -8.09 1.88 -3.66
N GLU A 73 -8.44 2.26 -2.43
CA GLU A 73 -7.88 3.46 -1.83
C GLU A 73 -6.37 3.37 -1.65
N PHE A 74 -5.87 2.17 -1.42
CA PHE A 74 -4.43 1.99 -1.26
C PHE A 74 -3.69 2.16 -2.57
N PHE A 75 -4.35 1.92 -3.68
CA PHE A 75 -3.73 1.95 -5.00
C PHE A 75 -4.10 3.20 -5.79
N CYS A 76 -4.79 4.12 -5.15
CA CYS A 76 -5.25 5.34 -5.80
C CYS A 76 -4.07 6.15 -6.34
N GLY A 77 -4.14 6.51 -7.61
CA GLY A 77 -3.10 7.32 -8.21
C GLY A 77 -1.82 6.59 -8.57
N LEU A 78 -1.76 5.28 -8.34
CA LEU A 78 -0.59 4.52 -8.74
C LEU A 78 -0.55 4.41 -10.25
N ASP A 79 0.58 4.77 -10.82
CA ASP A 79 0.76 4.71 -12.27
C ASP A 79 1.52 3.45 -12.64
N VAL A 80 0.78 2.47 -13.10
CA VAL A 80 1.37 1.22 -13.56
C VAL A 80 1.15 1.05 -15.07
N ARG A 81 1.03 2.18 -15.77
CA ARG A 81 0.63 2.17 -17.17
C ARG A 81 1.52 1.27 -18.04
N GLU A 82 2.81 1.33 -17.83
CA GLU A 82 3.70 0.51 -18.63
C GLU A 82 3.41 -0.96 -18.44
N LYS A 83 3.23 -1.38 -17.20
CA LYS A 83 2.90 -2.77 -16.92
C LYS A 83 1.51 -3.12 -17.41
N GLU A 84 0.58 -2.20 -17.26
CA GLU A 84 -0.77 -2.43 -17.75
C GLU A 84 -0.77 -2.63 -19.26
N ASP A 85 -0.01 -1.80 -19.97
CA ASP A 85 0.08 -1.92 -21.41
C ASP A 85 0.67 -3.25 -21.82
N ASP A 86 1.70 -3.69 -21.12
CA ASP A 86 2.31 -5.00 -21.38
C ASP A 86 1.29 -6.11 -21.15
N TRP A 87 0.55 -6.02 -20.07
CA TRP A 87 -0.48 -7.00 -19.73
C TRP A 87 -1.56 -7.07 -20.81
N ILE A 88 -2.06 -5.91 -21.19
CA ILE A 88 -3.13 -5.83 -22.19
C ILE A 88 -2.65 -6.42 -23.49
N TYR A 89 -1.43 -6.10 -23.89
CA TYR A 89 -0.87 -6.61 -25.12
C TYR A 89 -0.73 -8.13 -25.06
N ALA A 90 -0.19 -8.63 -23.97
CA ALA A 90 -0.01 -10.06 -23.79
C ALA A 90 -1.33 -10.80 -23.82
N LEU A 91 -2.35 -10.25 -23.16
CA LEU A 91 -3.66 -10.86 -23.16
C LEU A 91 -4.27 -10.87 -24.56
N SER A 92 -4.07 -9.79 -25.29
CA SER A 92 -4.57 -9.71 -26.67
C SER A 92 -4.00 -10.82 -27.53
N ILE A 93 -2.72 -11.09 -27.35
CA ILE A 93 -2.06 -12.15 -28.11
C ILE A 93 -2.60 -13.51 -27.69
N LEU A 94 -2.77 -13.71 -26.40
CA LEU A 94 -3.19 -15.02 -25.89
C LEU A 94 -4.61 -15.39 -26.27
N VAL A 95 -5.49 -14.41 -26.36
CA VAL A 95 -6.91 -14.71 -26.67
C VAL A 95 -7.19 -14.73 -28.15
N ARG A 96 -6.22 -14.41 -28.97
CA ARG A 96 -6.39 -14.52 -30.42
C ARG A 96 -6.04 -15.92 -30.88
#